data_cf5a1836b4e6606d0987896d776bd1b2
#
_entry.id   cf5a1836b4e6606d0987896d776bd1b2
#
_cell.length_a   1.000
_cell.length_b   1.000
_cell.length_c   1.000
_cell.angle_alpha   90.00
_cell.angle_beta   90.00
_cell.angle_gamma   90.00
#
_symmetry.space_group_name_H-M   'P 1'
#
loop_
_entity.id
_entity.type
_entity.pdbx_description
1 polymer ?
#
loop_
_entity_poly.entity_id
_entity_poly.type
_entity_poly.pdbx_seq_one_letter_code
_entity_poly.pdbx_strand_id
1 'polypeptide(L)'
;MKKFIHAWNKASLIKRILIGMLVGGILGLTFPTVSGIGLLGDLFVGGLKAIAPILVFALVANALSQHHKGQDSNMKTVIFLYLVGTFAAALVAVLASFIVPVEITLNSANTEIAPPDGIGQVLSNLLLKLVDNPVNALVTANYIGILSWAVVFGIAMREASKNSKELLKTMADVTSKIVEWIINLAPFGILGLVFKTISDKGIGSLANYGILLALLVTTMFFVALVVNPLIAFLFMKRNPYPLVWKCLRVSGVTAFFTRSSAANIPVNMKLCQDLGLDPDTYSVSIPLGSTINMAGAAIIINILTLAAVNTLGIPVDFATAFVLSVVAAISACGASGIAGGSLLLIPVACSLFGISNDIAMQVVGVGFVIGVIQDSCETALNSSTDVLFTAVAEYAAARKK
;
A
#
# COMPACT_ATOMS: atom_id res chain seq x y z
N MET A 1 -32.09 20.77 4.03
CA MET A 1 -30.65 20.85 3.88
C MET A 1 -29.89 20.41 5.14
N LYS A 2 -30.08 20.99 6.33
CA LYS A 2 -29.38 20.60 7.57
C LYS A 2 -29.53 19.11 7.96
N LYS A 3 -30.71 18.50 7.82
CA LYS A 3 -30.93 17.06 8.09
C LYS A 3 -30.15 16.15 7.14
N PHE A 4 -30.04 16.52 5.87
CA PHE A 4 -29.28 15.76 4.87
C PHE A 4 -27.76 15.82 5.18
N ILE A 5 -27.21 17.00 5.46
CA ILE A 5 -25.80 17.19 5.85
C ILE A 5 -25.48 16.39 7.11
N HIS A 6 -26.39 16.39 8.10
CA HIS A 6 -26.21 15.62 9.32
C HIS A 6 -26.22 14.10 9.07
N ALA A 7 -27.15 13.61 8.24
CA ALA A 7 -27.19 12.20 7.85
C ALA A 7 -25.97 11.79 7.03
N TRP A 8 -25.50 12.66 6.11
CA TRP A 8 -24.29 12.45 5.34
C TRP A 8 -23.05 12.33 6.23
N ASN A 9 -22.89 13.23 7.20
CA ASN A 9 -21.74 13.22 8.10
C ASN A 9 -21.76 12.03 9.10
N LYS A 10 -22.94 11.48 9.42
CA LYS A 10 -23.08 10.25 10.21
C LYS A 10 -22.79 8.97 9.41
N ALA A 11 -22.92 9.01 8.08
CA ALA A 11 -22.65 7.86 7.24
C ALA A 11 -21.14 7.55 7.22
N SER A 12 -20.77 6.25 7.25
CA SER A 12 -19.38 5.86 7.10
C SER A 12 -18.80 6.32 5.76
N LEU A 13 -17.50 6.56 5.70
CA LEU A 13 -16.80 6.97 4.47
C LEU A 13 -17.08 5.99 3.32
N ILE A 14 -17.12 4.69 3.61
CA ILE A 14 -17.43 3.63 2.64
C ILE A 14 -18.82 3.86 2.00
N LYS A 15 -19.85 4.10 2.81
CA LYS A 15 -21.21 4.35 2.29
C LYS A 15 -21.25 5.59 1.40
N ARG A 16 -20.54 6.65 1.81
CA ARG A 16 -20.44 7.88 1.01
C ARG A 16 -19.72 7.65 -0.32
N ILE A 17 -18.64 6.85 -0.33
CA ILE A 17 -17.90 6.48 -1.55
C ILE A 17 -18.80 5.67 -2.49
N LEU A 18 -19.51 4.66 -1.99
CA LEU A 18 -20.43 3.86 -2.81
C LEU A 18 -21.55 4.72 -3.44
N ILE A 19 -22.09 5.67 -2.69
CA ILE A 19 -23.07 6.64 -3.22
C ILE A 19 -22.42 7.50 -4.33
N GLY A 20 -21.21 8.02 -4.09
CA GLY A 20 -20.48 8.78 -5.09
C GLY A 20 -20.23 7.98 -6.37
N MET A 21 -19.82 6.73 -6.25
CA MET A 21 -19.62 5.80 -7.38
C MET A 21 -20.89 5.58 -8.17
N LEU A 22 -22.02 5.29 -7.50
CA LEU A 22 -23.32 5.08 -8.16
C LEU A 22 -23.79 6.35 -8.87
N VAL A 23 -23.71 7.49 -8.20
CA VAL A 23 -24.11 8.80 -8.79
C VAL A 23 -23.21 9.14 -9.98
N GLY A 24 -21.89 8.97 -9.85
CA GLY A 24 -20.94 9.18 -10.94
C GLY A 24 -21.22 8.29 -12.13
N GLY A 25 -21.56 7.02 -11.89
CA GLY A 25 -21.95 6.06 -12.92
C GLY A 25 -23.23 6.48 -13.67
N ILE A 26 -24.28 6.81 -12.94
CA ILE A 26 -25.56 7.27 -13.52
C ILE A 26 -25.32 8.56 -14.33
N LEU A 27 -24.63 9.53 -13.79
CA LEU A 27 -24.35 10.80 -14.48
C LEU A 27 -23.49 10.59 -15.73
N GLY A 28 -22.50 9.69 -15.70
CA GLY A 28 -21.66 9.35 -16.86
C GLY A 28 -22.45 8.70 -18.00
N LEU A 29 -23.48 7.90 -17.67
CA LEU A 29 -24.36 7.30 -18.67
C LEU A 29 -25.40 8.29 -19.22
N THR A 30 -25.94 9.17 -18.38
CA THR A 30 -27.06 10.03 -18.74
C THR A 30 -26.64 11.39 -19.30
N PHE A 31 -25.52 11.93 -18.82
CA PHE A 31 -25.02 13.27 -19.17
C PHE A 31 -23.52 13.28 -19.51
N PRO A 32 -23.03 12.43 -20.45
CA PRO A 32 -21.61 12.27 -20.72
C PRO A 32 -20.88 13.55 -21.17
N THR A 33 -21.60 14.55 -21.66
CA THR A 33 -21.05 15.82 -22.17
C THR A 33 -20.79 16.87 -21.10
N VAL A 34 -21.19 16.65 -19.85
CA VAL A 34 -21.03 17.62 -18.74
C VAL A 34 -19.63 17.50 -18.14
N SER A 35 -18.61 18.03 -18.79
CA SER A 35 -17.20 17.89 -18.43
C SER A 35 -16.84 18.38 -17.02
N GLY A 36 -17.58 19.35 -16.45
CA GLY A 36 -17.31 19.91 -15.13
C GLY A 36 -17.40 18.90 -13.97
N ILE A 37 -18.12 17.78 -14.14
CA ILE A 37 -18.21 16.75 -13.10
C ILE A 37 -16.88 16.00 -12.97
N GLY A 38 -16.18 15.74 -14.07
CA GLY A 38 -14.86 15.10 -14.08
C GLY A 38 -13.80 15.87 -13.28
N LEU A 39 -13.95 17.22 -13.21
CA LEU A 39 -13.03 18.08 -12.44
C LEU A 39 -12.93 17.68 -10.96
N LEU A 40 -14.00 17.15 -10.37
CA LEU A 40 -13.97 16.66 -8.99
C LEU A 40 -12.96 15.52 -8.81
N GLY A 41 -12.88 14.63 -9.81
CA GLY A 41 -11.89 13.56 -9.84
C GLY A 41 -10.46 14.10 -10.00
N ASP A 42 -10.28 15.01 -10.93
CA ASP A 42 -8.98 15.61 -11.21
C ASP A 42 -8.44 16.40 -10.00
N LEU A 43 -9.31 17.15 -9.28
CA LEU A 43 -8.94 17.86 -8.05
C LEU A 43 -8.58 16.90 -6.91
N PHE A 44 -9.30 15.79 -6.76
CA PHE A 44 -9.02 14.79 -5.75
C PHE A 44 -7.64 14.15 -5.99
N VAL A 45 -7.38 13.66 -7.20
CA VAL A 45 -6.10 13.06 -7.59
C VAL A 45 -4.98 14.09 -7.53
N GLY A 46 -5.24 15.33 -7.96
CA GLY A 46 -4.29 16.44 -7.87
C GLY A 46 -3.88 16.77 -6.43
N GLY A 47 -4.83 16.76 -5.49
CA GLY A 47 -4.54 16.94 -4.07
C GLY A 47 -3.65 15.83 -3.49
N LEU A 48 -3.91 14.59 -3.84
CA LEU A 48 -3.07 13.44 -3.46
C LEU A 48 -1.67 13.54 -4.08
N LYS A 49 -1.59 13.90 -5.37
CA LYS A 49 -0.33 14.09 -6.09
C LYS A 49 0.54 15.17 -5.43
N ALA A 50 -0.07 16.26 -4.97
CA ALA A 50 0.65 17.37 -4.37
C ALA A 50 1.34 17.00 -3.05
N ILE A 51 0.70 16.18 -2.21
CA ILE A 51 1.23 15.82 -0.89
C ILE A 51 2.09 14.55 -0.88
N ALA A 52 1.96 13.69 -1.90
CA ALA A 52 2.58 12.37 -1.92
C ALA A 52 4.12 12.37 -1.77
N PRO A 53 4.90 13.28 -2.38
CA PRO A 53 6.35 13.33 -2.20
C PRO A 53 6.77 13.52 -0.74
N ILE A 54 6.15 14.48 -0.06
CA ILE A 54 6.42 14.80 1.35
C ILE A 54 5.96 13.65 2.25
N LEU A 55 4.79 13.07 1.95
CA LEU A 55 4.25 11.92 2.69
C LEU A 55 5.22 10.74 2.65
N VAL A 56 5.66 10.32 1.46
CA VAL A 56 6.56 9.17 1.29
C VAL A 56 7.86 9.40 2.06
N PHE A 57 8.47 10.58 1.95
CA PHE A 57 9.67 10.91 2.70
C PHE A 57 9.46 10.82 4.22
N ALA A 58 8.44 11.50 4.73
CA ALA A 58 8.20 11.58 6.17
C ALA A 58 7.86 10.21 6.79
N LEU A 59 7.03 9.40 6.13
CA LEU A 59 6.62 8.09 6.64
C LEU A 59 7.78 7.09 6.66
N VAL A 60 8.52 6.97 5.54
CA VAL A 60 9.64 6.03 5.45
C VAL A 60 10.77 6.42 6.40
N ALA A 61 11.12 7.71 6.46
CA ALA A 61 12.14 8.20 7.37
C ALA A 61 11.73 7.98 8.84
N ASN A 62 10.48 8.26 9.20
CA ASN A 62 9.98 8.01 10.56
C ASN A 62 10.00 6.52 10.89
N ALA A 63 9.46 5.64 10.05
CA ALA A 63 9.42 4.20 10.28
C ALA A 63 10.82 3.64 10.58
N LEU A 64 11.83 4.05 9.80
CA LEU A 64 13.20 3.58 9.98
C LEU A 64 13.92 4.21 11.18
N SER A 65 13.54 5.43 11.59
CA SER A 65 14.15 6.13 12.74
C SER A 65 13.77 5.53 14.09
N GLN A 66 12.61 4.90 14.20
CA GLN A 66 12.07 4.36 15.44
C GLN A 66 12.71 3.03 15.85
N HIS A 67 13.54 2.44 14.98
CA HIS A 67 14.18 1.16 15.29
C HIS A 67 15.29 1.32 16.33
N HIS A 68 15.18 0.62 17.47
CA HIS A 68 16.15 0.67 18.57
C HIS A 68 17.21 -0.44 18.47
N LYS A 69 18.49 -0.08 18.71
CA LYS A 69 19.59 -1.05 18.88
C LYS A 69 19.41 -1.74 20.26
N GLY A 70 19.37 -3.07 20.32
CA GLY A 70 19.44 -3.82 21.57
C GLY A 70 18.20 -4.62 21.97
N GLN A 71 17.32 -4.90 21.03
CA GLN A 71 16.15 -5.75 21.27
C GLN A 71 16.54 -7.24 21.31
N ASP A 72 15.82 -8.02 22.16
CA ASP A 72 16.00 -9.44 22.36
C ASP A 72 16.08 -10.26 21.07
N SER A 73 16.64 -11.47 21.17
CA SER A 73 16.86 -12.36 20.01
C SER A 73 15.59 -12.64 19.20
N ASN A 74 14.42 -12.62 19.84
CA ASN A 74 13.13 -12.85 19.18
C ASN A 74 12.74 -11.70 18.24
N MET A 75 13.03 -10.44 18.57
CA MET A 75 12.71 -9.29 17.72
C MET A 75 13.42 -9.33 16.36
N LYS A 76 14.67 -9.82 16.33
CA LYS A 76 15.38 -9.99 15.05
C LYS A 76 14.65 -10.98 14.13
N THR A 77 14.15 -12.06 14.72
CA THR A 77 13.37 -13.07 13.98
C THR A 77 12.02 -12.51 13.52
N VAL A 78 11.33 -11.75 14.37
CA VAL A 78 10.06 -11.09 14.01
C VAL A 78 10.25 -10.16 12.81
N ILE A 79 11.23 -9.23 12.89
CA ILE A 79 11.52 -8.27 11.81
C ILE A 79 11.89 -9.01 10.53
N PHE A 80 12.72 -10.06 10.63
CA PHE A 80 13.08 -10.88 9.49
C PHE A 80 11.84 -11.52 8.83
N LEU A 81 10.90 -12.06 9.62
CA LEU A 81 9.65 -12.65 9.12
C LEU A 81 8.75 -11.61 8.47
N TYR A 82 8.66 -10.39 9.02
CA TYR A 82 7.92 -9.29 8.42
C TYR A 82 8.46 -8.94 7.02
N LEU A 83 9.77 -8.79 6.91
CA LEU A 83 10.41 -8.46 5.64
C LEU A 83 10.31 -9.59 4.62
N VAL A 84 10.55 -10.84 5.04
CA VAL A 84 10.42 -12.02 4.18
C VAL A 84 8.97 -12.21 3.73
N GLY A 85 8.00 -12.06 4.63
CA GLY A 85 6.58 -12.17 4.30
C GLY A 85 6.13 -11.10 3.31
N THR A 86 6.55 -9.84 3.52
CA THR A 86 6.25 -8.73 2.61
C THR A 86 6.90 -8.95 1.24
N PHE A 87 8.16 -9.37 1.19
CA PHE A 87 8.85 -9.64 -0.07
C PHE A 87 8.27 -10.86 -0.82
N ALA A 88 7.94 -11.94 -0.10
CA ALA A 88 7.27 -13.09 -0.69
C ALA A 88 5.91 -12.73 -1.29
N ALA A 89 5.14 -11.87 -0.61
CA ALA A 89 3.88 -11.36 -1.12
C ALA A 89 4.07 -10.51 -2.39
N ALA A 90 5.12 -9.69 -2.44
CA ALA A 90 5.49 -8.91 -3.61
C ALA A 90 5.82 -9.81 -4.82
N LEU A 91 6.62 -10.87 -4.62
CA LEU A 91 6.95 -11.84 -5.68
C LEU A 91 5.70 -12.57 -6.18
N VAL A 92 4.82 -13.00 -5.28
CA VAL A 92 3.56 -13.65 -5.65
C VAL A 92 2.67 -12.71 -6.46
N ALA A 93 2.63 -11.44 -6.13
CA ALA A 93 1.88 -10.43 -6.87
C ALA A 93 2.40 -10.26 -8.30
N VAL A 94 3.72 -10.27 -8.49
CA VAL A 94 4.34 -10.25 -9.83
C VAL A 94 3.96 -11.51 -10.61
N LEU A 95 4.10 -12.69 -10.02
CA LEU A 95 3.72 -13.95 -10.68
C LEU A 95 2.22 -13.97 -11.05
N ALA A 96 1.35 -13.51 -10.15
CA ALA A 96 -0.08 -13.41 -10.41
C ALA A 96 -0.38 -12.46 -11.58
N SER A 97 0.31 -11.32 -11.69
CA SER A 97 0.15 -10.37 -12.79
C SER A 97 0.67 -10.91 -14.13
N PHE A 98 1.69 -11.77 -14.13
CA PHE A 98 2.14 -12.44 -15.36
C PHE A 98 1.16 -13.54 -15.81
N ILE A 99 0.50 -14.23 -14.86
CA ILE A 99 -0.49 -15.27 -15.19
C ILE A 99 -1.79 -14.61 -15.68
N VAL A 100 -2.18 -13.51 -15.08
CA VAL A 100 -3.42 -12.77 -15.41
C VAL A 100 -3.03 -11.31 -15.70
N PRO A 101 -2.55 -11.01 -16.91
CA PRO A 101 -2.26 -9.63 -17.31
C PRO A 101 -3.56 -8.84 -17.38
N VAL A 102 -3.64 -7.76 -16.59
CA VAL A 102 -4.81 -6.88 -16.55
C VAL A 102 -4.44 -5.55 -17.16
N GLU A 103 -5.33 -5.02 -17.98
CA GLU A 103 -5.25 -3.66 -18.50
C GLU A 103 -6.26 -2.76 -17.78
N ILE A 104 -5.88 -1.52 -17.56
CA ILE A 104 -6.71 -0.52 -16.90
C ILE A 104 -6.98 0.66 -17.82
N THR A 105 -7.98 1.44 -17.49
CA THR A 105 -8.31 2.64 -18.26
C THR A 105 -7.39 3.78 -17.85
N LEU A 106 -6.45 4.14 -18.73
CA LEU A 106 -5.59 5.32 -18.58
C LEU A 106 -5.88 6.32 -19.71
N ASN A 107 -5.86 7.60 -19.39
CA ASN A 107 -5.87 8.67 -20.39
C ASN A 107 -4.42 8.94 -20.82
N SER A 108 -3.88 8.07 -21.67
CA SER A 108 -2.59 8.30 -22.29
C SER A 108 -2.77 9.30 -23.43
N ALA A 109 -2.43 10.56 -23.24
CA ALA A 109 -2.05 11.40 -24.36
C ALA A 109 -0.76 10.78 -24.92
N ASN A 110 -0.81 10.24 -26.14
CA ASN A 110 0.26 9.76 -27.02
C ASN A 110 1.72 9.97 -26.54
N THR A 111 2.05 9.56 -25.33
CA THR A 111 3.42 9.52 -24.85
C THR A 111 3.96 8.15 -25.26
N GLU A 112 4.69 8.10 -26.37
CA GLU A 112 5.56 6.97 -26.67
C GLU A 112 6.57 6.86 -25.51
N ILE A 113 6.29 5.99 -24.56
CA ILE A 113 7.26 5.61 -23.53
C ILE A 113 8.17 4.61 -24.22
N ALA A 114 9.37 5.05 -24.58
CA ALA A 114 10.38 4.15 -25.12
C ALA A 114 10.67 3.09 -24.04
N PRO A 115 10.44 1.79 -24.32
CA PRO A 115 10.76 0.75 -23.37
C PRO A 115 12.27 0.78 -23.07
N PRO A 116 12.70 0.51 -21.83
CA PRO A 116 14.12 0.43 -21.51
C PRO A 116 14.79 -0.68 -22.34
N ASP A 117 15.99 -0.43 -22.88
CA ASP A 117 16.76 -1.35 -23.71
C ASP A 117 17.30 -2.59 -22.95
N GLY A 118 16.73 -2.91 -21.81
CA GLY A 118 17.05 -4.05 -20.95
C GLY A 118 17.39 -3.68 -19.51
N ILE A 119 17.60 -4.73 -18.69
CA ILE A 119 17.83 -4.61 -17.24
C ILE A 119 19.01 -3.69 -16.89
N GLY A 120 20.05 -3.65 -17.72
CA GLY A 120 21.23 -2.80 -17.49
C GLY A 120 20.89 -1.32 -17.49
N GLN A 121 20.05 -0.87 -18.45
CA GLN A 121 19.60 0.51 -18.52
C GLN A 121 18.64 0.86 -17.37
N VAL A 122 17.76 -0.07 -17.02
CA VAL A 122 16.87 0.07 -15.86
C VAL A 122 17.68 0.27 -14.58
N LEU A 123 18.68 -0.58 -14.33
CA LEU A 123 19.54 -0.48 -13.15
C LEU A 123 20.38 0.80 -13.15
N SER A 124 20.94 1.19 -14.30
CA SER A 124 21.68 2.44 -14.42
C SER A 124 20.81 3.66 -14.11
N ASN A 125 19.62 3.71 -14.67
CA ASN A 125 18.66 4.78 -14.41
C ASN A 125 18.22 4.83 -12.95
N LEU A 126 18.01 3.66 -12.33
CA LEU A 126 17.71 3.54 -10.90
C LEU A 126 18.84 4.11 -10.04
N LEU A 127 20.09 3.69 -10.30
CA LEU A 127 21.25 4.12 -9.51
C LEU A 127 21.45 5.64 -9.59
N LEU A 128 21.27 6.23 -10.78
CA LEU A 128 21.36 7.67 -10.96
C LEU A 128 20.23 8.42 -10.23
N LYS A 129 19.01 7.89 -10.25
CA LYS A 129 17.88 8.46 -9.52
C LYS A 129 18.03 8.38 -8.00
N LEU A 130 18.74 7.37 -7.47
CA LEU A 130 18.99 7.22 -6.03
C LEU A 130 19.80 8.38 -5.44
N VAL A 131 20.75 8.92 -6.22
CA VAL A 131 21.70 9.97 -5.79
C VAL A 131 21.31 11.38 -6.23
N ASP A 132 20.09 11.55 -6.71
CA ASP A 132 19.55 12.88 -7.03
C ASP A 132 19.57 13.80 -5.81
N ASN A 133 19.64 15.12 -6.03
CA ASN A 133 19.53 16.07 -4.93
C ASN A 133 18.20 15.90 -4.18
N PRO A 134 18.18 15.78 -2.85
CA PRO A 134 16.96 15.48 -2.10
C PRO A 134 15.85 16.54 -2.29
N VAL A 135 16.19 17.80 -2.44
CA VAL A 135 15.23 18.88 -2.69
C VAL A 135 14.69 18.77 -4.12
N ASN A 136 15.57 18.52 -5.11
CA ASN A 136 15.17 18.30 -6.49
C ASN A 136 14.26 17.07 -6.60
N ALA A 137 14.61 15.98 -5.93
CA ALA A 137 13.79 14.76 -5.91
C ALA A 137 12.36 15.05 -5.41
N LEU A 138 12.20 15.87 -4.36
CA LEU A 138 10.88 16.29 -3.88
C LEU A 138 10.13 17.16 -4.88
N VAL A 139 10.80 18.14 -5.50
CA VAL A 139 10.19 19.08 -6.45
C VAL A 139 9.76 18.37 -7.73
N THR A 140 10.59 17.47 -8.26
CA THR A 140 10.32 16.73 -9.50
C THR A 140 9.51 15.45 -9.29
N ALA A 141 9.16 15.13 -8.04
CA ALA A 141 8.54 13.86 -7.65
C ALA A 141 9.34 12.63 -8.13
N ASN A 142 10.69 12.70 -8.04
CA ASN A 142 11.56 11.54 -8.22
C ASN A 142 11.44 10.61 -7.00
N TYR A 143 10.44 9.71 -7.01
CA TYR A 143 10.12 8.86 -5.86
C TYR A 143 11.25 7.90 -5.48
N ILE A 144 12.09 7.47 -6.42
CA ILE A 144 13.26 6.63 -6.13
C ILE A 144 14.28 7.43 -5.31
N GLY A 145 14.57 8.66 -5.70
CA GLY A 145 15.41 9.57 -4.93
C GLY A 145 14.81 9.92 -3.57
N ILE A 146 13.50 10.20 -3.51
CA ILE A 146 12.78 10.47 -2.27
C ILE A 146 12.90 9.28 -1.31
N LEU A 147 12.66 8.05 -1.79
CA LEU A 147 12.76 6.83 -1.00
C LEU A 147 14.19 6.61 -0.51
N SER A 148 15.18 6.76 -1.38
CA SER A 148 16.60 6.63 -1.04
C SER A 148 16.99 7.58 0.11
N TRP A 149 16.68 8.86 -0.03
CA TRP A 149 16.98 9.86 0.99
C TRP A 149 16.18 9.66 2.27
N ALA A 150 14.93 9.21 2.17
CA ALA A 150 14.13 8.83 3.34
C ALA A 150 14.76 7.69 4.13
N VAL A 151 15.30 6.67 3.43
CA VAL A 151 16.01 5.54 4.05
C VAL A 151 17.29 6.03 4.74
N VAL A 152 18.13 6.78 4.03
CA VAL A 152 19.39 7.32 4.58
C VAL A 152 19.13 8.21 5.78
N PHE A 153 18.19 9.15 5.66
CA PHE A 153 17.80 10.06 6.73
C PHE A 153 17.22 9.32 7.94
N GLY A 154 16.33 8.35 7.71
CA GLY A 154 15.73 7.54 8.77
C GLY A 154 16.76 6.71 9.53
N ILE A 155 17.75 6.12 8.84
CA ILE A 155 18.85 5.39 9.47
C ILE A 155 19.73 6.33 10.29
N ALA A 156 20.11 7.49 9.77
CA ALA A 156 20.89 8.49 10.48
C ALA A 156 20.17 9.00 11.74
N MET A 157 18.85 9.18 11.67
CA MET A 157 18.01 9.60 12.80
C MET A 157 17.94 8.58 13.95
N ARG A 158 18.35 7.32 13.75
CA ARG A 158 18.39 6.32 14.83
C ARG A 158 19.30 6.75 16.01
N GLU A 159 20.33 7.52 15.72
CA GLU A 159 21.29 8.02 16.72
C GLU A 159 20.93 9.42 17.27
N ALA A 160 19.88 10.04 16.72
CA ALA A 160 19.40 11.35 17.15
C ALA A 160 18.70 11.30 18.52
N SER A 161 18.59 12.47 19.15
CA SER A 161 17.89 12.64 20.42
C SER A 161 16.41 12.20 20.32
N LYS A 162 15.81 11.83 21.45
CA LYS A 162 14.40 11.47 21.55
C LYS A 162 13.50 12.58 20.99
N ASN A 163 13.79 13.84 21.30
CA ASN A 163 13.02 14.99 20.83
C ASN A 163 13.08 15.12 19.30
N SER A 164 14.24 14.86 18.68
CA SER A 164 14.37 14.91 17.23
C SER A 164 13.56 13.81 16.54
N LYS A 165 13.53 12.59 17.11
CA LYS A 165 12.70 11.49 16.62
C LYS A 165 11.20 11.78 16.77
N GLU A 166 10.82 12.43 17.87
CA GLU A 166 9.42 12.84 18.12
C GLU A 166 8.99 13.95 17.15
N LEU A 167 9.87 14.88 16.80
CA LEU A 167 9.62 15.86 15.75
C LEU A 167 9.36 15.19 14.39
N LEU A 168 10.21 14.24 14.00
CA LEU A 168 10.05 13.50 12.74
C LEU A 168 8.72 12.71 12.73
N LYS A 169 8.36 12.07 13.85
CA LYS A 169 7.08 11.42 14.03
C LYS A 169 5.93 12.41 13.86
N THR A 170 6.02 13.57 14.49
CA THR A 170 4.99 14.64 14.37
C THR A 170 4.83 15.08 12.91
N MET A 171 5.92 15.23 12.16
CA MET A 171 5.86 15.56 10.73
C MET A 171 5.14 14.47 9.93
N ALA A 172 5.43 13.20 10.20
CA ALA A 172 4.76 12.07 9.56
C ALA A 172 3.25 12.04 9.90
N ASP A 173 2.89 12.26 11.17
CA ASP A 173 1.52 12.28 11.66
C ASP A 173 0.72 13.45 11.04
N VAL A 174 1.30 14.65 10.97
CA VAL A 174 0.68 15.83 10.35
C VAL A 174 0.46 15.60 8.86
N THR A 175 1.47 15.07 8.15
CA THR A 175 1.34 14.78 6.71
C THR A 175 0.26 13.72 6.46
N SER A 176 0.22 12.67 7.27
CA SER A 176 -0.84 11.66 7.23
C SER A 176 -2.23 12.27 7.49
N LYS A 177 -2.34 13.22 8.40
CA LYS A 177 -3.59 13.92 8.69
C LYS A 177 -4.07 14.76 7.51
N ILE A 178 -3.17 15.41 6.79
CA ILE A 178 -3.50 16.14 5.55
C ILE A 178 -4.06 15.18 4.51
N VAL A 179 -3.42 14.01 4.32
CA VAL A 179 -3.90 12.97 3.40
C VAL A 179 -5.29 12.47 3.83
N GLU A 180 -5.53 12.24 5.13
CA GLU A 180 -6.84 11.86 5.65
C GLU A 180 -7.92 12.89 5.30
N TRP A 181 -7.62 14.18 5.36
CA TRP A 181 -8.56 15.24 4.94
C TRP A 181 -8.88 15.16 3.45
N ILE A 182 -7.86 14.92 2.61
CA ILE A 182 -8.06 14.73 1.16
C ILE A 182 -8.90 13.46 0.90
N ILE A 183 -8.61 12.35 1.59
CA ILE A 183 -9.36 11.10 1.47
C ILE A 183 -10.83 11.27 1.92
N ASN A 184 -11.13 12.14 2.85
CA ASN A 184 -12.51 12.46 3.23
C ASN A 184 -13.31 13.10 2.08
N LEU A 185 -12.64 13.66 1.06
CA LEU A 185 -13.25 14.16 -0.17
C LEU A 185 -13.43 13.05 -1.23
N ALA A 186 -12.94 11.82 -0.98
CA ALA A 186 -13.01 10.70 -1.93
C ALA A 186 -14.43 10.42 -2.46
N PRO A 187 -15.54 10.57 -1.70
CA PRO A 187 -16.89 10.39 -2.27
C PRO A 187 -17.14 11.26 -3.51
N PHE A 188 -16.68 12.50 -3.50
CA PHE A 188 -16.80 13.44 -4.62
C PHE A 188 -15.72 13.18 -5.68
N GLY A 189 -14.48 12.88 -5.26
CA GLY A 189 -13.40 12.52 -6.16
C GLY A 189 -13.72 11.28 -6.99
N ILE A 190 -14.20 10.22 -6.34
CA ILE A 190 -14.56 8.96 -6.99
C ILE A 190 -15.80 9.14 -7.88
N LEU A 191 -16.78 9.96 -7.47
CA LEU A 191 -17.88 10.35 -8.35
C LEU A 191 -17.33 10.92 -9.67
N GLY A 192 -16.39 11.87 -9.61
CA GLY A 192 -15.79 12.48 -10.80
C GLY A 192 -14.97 11.50 -11.64
N LEU A 193 -14.18 10.61 -11.00
CA LEU A 193 -13.39 9.59 -11.68
C LEU A 193 -14.27 8.58 -12.41
N VAL A 194 -15.29 8.05 -11.75
CA VAL A 194 -16.23 7.08 -12.35
C VAL A 194 -17.02 7.72 -13.47
N PHE A 195 -17.51 8.96 -13.27
CA PHE A 195 -18.16 9.75 -14.31
C PHE A 195 -17.27 9.84 -15.55
N LYS A 196 -16.03 10.31 -15.40
CA LYS A 196 -15.08 10.49 -16.51
C LYS A 196 -14.80 9.16 -17.24
N THR A 197 -14.54 8.08 -16.47
CA THR A 197 -14.28 6.74 -17.03
C THR A 197 -15.44 6.25 -17.90
N ILE A 198 -16.68 6.40 -17.43
CA ILE A 198 -17.86 5.95 -18.16
C ILE A 198 -18.17 6.87 -19.35
N SER A 199 -18.05 8.19 -19.18
CA SER A 199 -18.27 9.15 -20.27
C SER A 199 -17.30 8.97 -21.43
N ASP A 200 -16.01 8.70 -21.12
CA ASP A 200 -14.95 8.60 -22.12
C ASP A 200 -14.91 7.21 -22.80
N LYS A 201 -15.15 6.14 -22.06
CA LYS A 201 -14.89 4.76 -22.50
C LYS A 201 -16.09 3.79 -22.34
N GLY A 202 -17.20 4.28 -21.83
CA GLY A 202 -18.41 3.48 -21.60
C GLY A 202 -18.33 2.57 -20.36
N ILE A 203 -19.46 1.97 -20.00
CA ILE A 203 -19.60 1.13 -18.80
C ILE A 203 -18.74 -0.14 -18.84
N GLY A 204 -18.40 -0.64 -20.03
CA GLY A 204 -17.56 -1.83 -20.20
C GLY A 204 -16.17 -1.69 -19.59
N SER A 205 -15.64 -0.46 -19.50
CA SER A 205 -14.34 -0.20 -18.87
C SER A 205 -14.30 -0.54 -17.38
N LEU A 206 -15.44 -0.56 -16.70
CA LEU A 206 -15.52 -0.96 -15.29
C LEU A 206 -15.34 -2.48 -15.09
N ALA A 207 -15.55 -3.30 -16.14
CA ALA A 207 -15.31 -4.73 -16.05
C ALA A 207 -13.82 -5.04 -15.75
N ASN A 208 -12.90 -4.29 -16.35
CA ASN A 208 -11.47 -4.44 -16.10
C ASN A 208 -11.12 -4.12 -14.63
N TYR A 209 -11.81 -3.16 -14.01
CA TYR A 209 -11.62 -2.87 -12.59
C TYR A 209 -12.12 -4.03 -11.70
N GLY A 210 -13.18 -4.73 -12.12
CA GLY A 210 -13.65 -5.95 -11.47
C GLY A 210 -12.61 -7.08 -11.54
N ILE A 211 -11.99 -7.29 -12.72
CA ILE A 211 -10.92 -8.28 -12.91
C ILE A 211 -9.69 -7.92 -12.08
N LEU A 212 -9.29 -6.65 -12.09
CA LEU A 212 -8.18 -6.14 -11.28
C LEU A 212 -8.43 -6.37 -9.78
N LEU A 213 -9.64 -6.05 -9.30
CA LEU A 213 -10.01 -6.28 -7.90
C LEU A 213 -10.00 -7.78 -7.56
N ALA A 214 -10.51 -8.63 -8.44
CA ALA A 214 -10.49 -10.07 -8.25
C ALA A 214 -9.04 -10.61 -8.18
N LEU A 215 -8.15 -10.13 -9.05
CA LEU A 215 -6.72 -10.49 -9.02
C LEU A 215 -6.07 -10.08 -7.69
N LEU A 216 -6.27 -8.83 -7.24
CA LEU A 216 -5.76 -8.32 -5.98
C LEU A 216 -6.23 -9.17 -4.79
N VAL A 217 -7.54 -9.35 -4.67
CA VAL A 217 -8.17 -10.08 -3.55
C VAL A 217 -7.73 -11.55 -3.54
N THR A 218 -7.74 -12.21 -4.71
CA THR A 218 -7.31 -13.62 -4.83
C THR A 218 -5.84 -13.77 -4.45
N THR A 219 -4.97 -12.84 -4.88
CA THR A 219 -3.55 -12.84 -4.51
C THR A 219 -3.37 -12.65 -3.00
N MET A 220 -4.12 -11.74 -2.37
CA MET A 220 -4.08 -11.54 -0.92
C MET A 220 -4.53 -12.78 -0.16
N PHE A 221 -5.61 -13.44 -0.60
CA PHE A 221 -6.07 -14.71 -0.02
C PHE A 221 -5.04 -15.83 -0.21
N PHE A 222 -4.41 -15.92 -1.37
CA PHE A 222 -3.35 -16.90 -1.61
C PHE A 222 -2.17 -16.68 -0.67
N VAL A 223 -1.74 -15.45 -0.48
CA VAL A 223 -0.68 -15.12 0.48
C VAL A 223 -1.11 -15.47 1.91
N ALA A 224 -2.33 -15.11 2.32
CA ALA A 224 -2.84 -15.37 3.66
C ALA A 224 -2.97 -16.88 3.97
N LEU A 225 -3.38 -17.69 2.99
CA LEU A 225 -3.78 -19.09 3.19
C LEU A 225 -2.74 -20.11 2.71
N VAL A 226 -1.75 -19.69 1.91
CA VAL A 226 -0.71 -20.57 1.38
C VAL A 226 0.68 -20.08 1.77
N VAL A 227 1.05 -18.85 1.39
CA VAL A 227 2.42 -18.34 1.56
C VAL A 227 2.77 -18.13 3.04
N ASN A 228 1.93 -17.41 3.77
CA ASN A 228 2.15 -17.15 5.20
C ASN A 228 2.13 -18.44 6.05
N PRO A 229 1.18 -19.38 5.84
CA PRO A 229 1.25 -20.70 6.47
C PRO A 229 2.52 -21.48 6.13
N LEU A 230 3.00 -21.42 4.88
CA LEU A 230 4.24 -22.09 4.48
C LEU A 230 5.44 -21.49 5.25
N ILE A 231 5.56 -20.16 5.30
CA ILE A 231 6.61 -19.49 6.09
C ILE A 231 6.50 -19.90 7.57
N ALA A 232 5.29 -19.83 8.15
CA ALA A 232 5.06 -20.23 9.53
C ALA A 232 5.45 -21.69 9.79
N PHE A 233 5.10 -22.62 8.90
CA PHE A 233 5.49 -24.03 8.98
C PHE A 233 7.02 -24.20 8.97
N LEU A 234 7.71 -23.53 8.07
CA LEU A 234 9.17 -23.62 7.95
C LEU A 234 9.90 -23.25 9.25
N PHE A 235 9.36 -22.28 10.00
CA PHE A 235 9.94 -21.81 11.27
C PHE A 235 9.44 -22.63 12.48
N MET A 236 8.14 -22.86 12.59
CA MET A 236 7.57 -23.59 13.74
C MET A 236 7.75 -25.11 13.65
N LYS A 237 7.87 -25.67 12.42
CA LYS A 237 7.90 -27.13 12.15
C LYS A 237 6.69 -27.88 12.70
N ARG A 238 5.53 -27.23 12.76
CA ARG A 238 4.24 -27.79 13.16
C ARG A 238 3.12 -27.18 12.31
N ASN A 239 1.94 -27.80 12.35
CA ASN A 239 0.78 -27.29 11.59
C ASN A 239 0.48 -25.82 11.94
N PRO A 240 0.58 -24.89 10.96
CA PRO A 240 0.38 -23.46 11.19
C PRO A 240 -1.10 -23.06 11.18
N TYR A 241 -1.98 -23.85 10.57
CA TYR A 241 -3.35 -23.43 10.28
C TYR A 241 -4.19 -23.06 11.50
N PRO A 242 -4.10 -23.74 12.67
CA PRO A 242 -4.83 -23.31 13.87
C PRO A 242 -4.48 -21.87 14.29
N LEU A 243 -3.19 -21.49 14.16
CA LEU A 243 -2.72 -20.15 14.46
C LEU A 243 -3.17 -19.15 13.38
N VAL A 244 -3.00 -19.50 12.10
CA VAL A 244 -3.41 -18.67 10.96
C VAL A 244 -4.89 -18.32 11.03
N TRP A 245 -5.76 -19.32 11.25
CA TRP A 245 -7.20 -19.09 11.38
C TRP A 245 -7.55 -18.21 12.58
N LYS A 246 -6.86 -18.39 13.72
CA LYS A 246 -7.08 -17.54 14.88
C LYS A 246 -6.70 -16.09 14.59
N CYS A 247 -5.55 -15.86 13.94
CA CYS A 247 -5.11 -14.51 13.53
C CYS A 247 -6.08 -13.87 12.54
N LEU A 248 -6.48 -14.57 11.47
CA LEU A 248 -7.42 -14.05 10.48
C LEU A 248 -8.79 -13.74 11.09
N ARG A 249 -9.31 -14.65 11.95
CA ARG A 249 -10.65 -14.50 12.53
C ARG A 249 -10.72 -13.35 13.54
N VAL A 250 -9.70 -13.14 14.34
CA VAL A 250 -9.71 -12.11 15.41
C VAL A 250 -9.15 -10.79 14.88
N SER A 251 -7.91 -10.79 14.43
CA SER A 251 -7.25 -9.60 13.93
C SER A 251 -7.72 -9.22 12.52
N GLY A 252 -7.70 -10.17 11.57
CA GLY A 252 -8.02 -9.91 10.17
C GLY A 252 -9.44 -9.38 9.99
N VAL A 253 -10.46 -9.99 10.64
CA VAL A 253 -11.85 -9.51 10.54
C VAL A 253 -11.98 -8.09 11.09
N THR A 254 -11.39 -7.79 12.24
CA THR A 254 -11.46 -6.44 12.82
C THR A 254 -10.75 -5.42 11.93
N ALA A 255 -9.56 -5.77 11.43
CA ALA A 255 -8.78 -4.93 10.54
C ALA A 255 -9.49 -4.67 9.20
N PHE A 256 -10.20 -5.67 8.66
CA PHE A 256 -11.01 -5.54 7.44
C PHE A 256 -12.06 -4.42 7.56
N PHE A 257 -12.75 -4.34 8.68
CA PHE A 257 -13.78 -3.33 8.88
C PHE A 257 -13.23 -1.96 9.30
N THR A 258 -12.14 -1.93 10.06
CA THR A 258 -11.53 -0.66 10.51
C THR A 258 -10.68 -0.01 9.43
N ARG A 259 -10.10 -0.81 8.51
CA ARG A 259 -9.19 -0.36 7.46
C ARG A 259 -8.01 0.46 8.01
N SER A 260 -7.58 0.12 9.22
CA SER A 260 -6.47 0.78 9.91
C SER A 260 -5.70 -0.22 10.76
N SER A 261 -4.47 -0.52 10.36
CA SER A 261 -3.55 -1.36 11.14
C SER A 261 -3.24 -0.72 12.50
N ALA A 262 -3.12 0.60 12.56
CA ALA A 262 -2.89 1.33 13.80
C ALA A 262 -4.08 1.20 14.78
N ALA A 263 -5.32 1.32 14.30
CA ALA A 263 -6.51 1.14 15.12
C ALA A 263 -6.67 -0.32 15.61
N ASN A 264 -6.03 -1.28 14.93
CA ASN A 264 -6.09 -2.70 15.28
C ASN A 264 -5.00 -3.13 16.29
N ILE A 265 -4.03 -2.25 16.62
CA ILE A 265 -2.96 -2.54 17.60
C ILE A 265 -3.51 -3.11 18.92
N PRO A 266 -4.53 -2.52 19.59
CA PRO A 266 -5.04 -3.06 20.84
C PRO A 266 -5.63 -4.47 20.69
N VAL A 267 -6.30 -4.77 19.58
CA VAL A 267 -6.84 -6.09 19.26
C VAL A 267 -5.71 -7.10 19.09
N ASN A 268 -4.66 -6.74 18.36
CA ASN A 268 -3.50 -7.59 18.14
C ASN A 268 -2.73 -7.86 19.44
N MET A 269 -2.53 -6.85 20.28
CA MET A 269 -1.89 -7.02 21.59
C MET A 269 -2.69 -7.96 22.49
N LYS A 270 -4.02 -7.80 22.52
CA LYS A 270 -4.89 -8.70 23.27
C LYS A 270 -4.84 -10.14 22.74
N LEU A 271 -4.81 -10.31 21.42
CA LEU A 271 -4.66 -11.62 20.79
C LEU A 271 -3.31 -12.27 21.13
N CYS A 272 -2.21 -11.51 21.14
CA CYS A 272 -0.89 -11.98 21.58
C CYS A 272 -0.94 -12.46 23.05
N GLN A 273 -1.57 -11.69 23.93
CA GLN A 273 -1.79 -12.07 25.32
C GLN A 273 -2.58 -13.39 25.42
N ASP A 274 -3.67 -13.55 24.66
CA ASP A 274 -4.52 -14.75 24.63
C ASP A 274 -3.83 -15.98 24.01
N LEU A 275 -2.74 -15.76 23.28
CA LEU A 275 -1.83 -16.78 22.76
C LEU A 275 -0.72 -17.15 23.75
N GLY A 276 -0.60 -16.42 24.87
CA GLY A 276 0.43 -16.62 25.89
C GLY A 276 1.82 -16.17 25.43
N LEU A 277 1.90 -15.18 24.52
CA LEU A 277 3.17 -14.64 24.05
C LEU A 277 3.78 -13.69 25.10
N ASP A 278 5.09 -13.49 24.98
CA ASP A 278 5.86 -12.62 25.86
C ASP A 278 5.46 -11.14 25.70
N PRO A 279 4.99 -10.46 26.76
CA PRO A 279 4.63 -9.04 26.73
C PRO A 279 5.76 -8.14 26.23
N ASP A 280 7.01 -8.42 26.57
CA ASP A 280 8.17 -7.62 26.15
C ASP A 280 8.38 -7.72 24.62
N THR A 281 8.07 -8.86 24.02
CA THR A 281 8.13 -9.05 22.57
C THR A 281 6.95 -8.37 21.87
N TYR A 282 5.69 -8.66 22.25
CA TYR A 282 4.56 -8.18 21.46
C TYR A 282 4.25 -6.69 21.68
N SER A 283 4.62 -6.10 22.83
CA SER A 283 4.46 -4.67 23.05
C SER A 283 5.28 -3.81 22.07
N VAL A 284 6.35 -4.38 21.51
CA VAL A 284 7.21 -3.74 20.51
C VAL A 284 6.87 -4.21 19.10
N SER A 285 6.73 -5.54 18.89
CA SER A 285 6.52 -6.10 17.56
C SER A 285 5.20 -5.67 16.93
N ILE A 286 4.11 -5.60 17.69
CA ILE A 286 2.80 -5.24 17.13
C ILE A 286 2.73 -3.79 16.66
N PRO A 287 3.15 -2.77 17.44
CA PRO A 287 3.24 -1.40 16.92
C PRO A 287 4.20 -1.27 15.74
N LEU A 288 5.34 -1.96 15.78
CA LEU A 288 6.30 -1.96 14.67
C LEU A 288 5.72 -2.62 13.42
N GLY A 289 5.06 -3.78 13.56
CA GLY A 289 4.42 -4.52 12.48
C GLY A 289 3.38 -3.69 11.76
N SER A 290 2.58 -2.90 12.50
CA SER A 290 1.56 -2.02 11.92
C SER A 290 2.12 -0.97 10.94
N THR A 291 3.45 -0.82 10.86
CA THR A 291 4.15 0.11 9.95
C THR A 291 5.07 -0.57 8.95
N ILE A 292 5.70 -1.71 9.28
CA ILE A 292 6.70 -2.34 8.39
C ILE A 292 6.25 -3.69 7.80
N ASN A 293 5.24 -4.35 8.38
CA ASN A 293 4.73 -5.63 7.90
C ASN A 293 3.54 -5.41 6.95
N MET A 294 3.84 -5.04 5.71
CA MET A 294 2.88 -4.49 4.76
C MET A 294 2.76 -5.37 3.50
N ALA A 295 2.54 -6.67 3.68
CA ALA A 295 2.41 -7.64 2.59
C ALA A 295 1.31 -7.27 1.59
N GLY A 296 0.15 -6.82 2.08
CA GLY A 296 -0.95 -6.39 1.23
C GLY A 296 -0.62 -5.13 0.43
N ALA A 297 0.07 -4.14 1.05
CA ALA A 297 0.54 -2.96 0.34
C ALA A 297 1.51 -3.31 -0.80
N ALA A 298 2.45 -4.23 -0.55
CA ALA A 298 3.38 -4.70 -1.59
C ALA A 298 2.66 -5.39 -2.75
N ILE A 299 1.59 -6.15 -2.49
CA ILE A 299 0.72 -6.74 -3.53
C ILE A 299 0.08 -5.65 -4.39
N ILE A 300 -0.49 -4.63 -3.75
CA ILE A 300 -1.17 -3.53 -4.43
C ILE A 300 -0.21 -2.75 -5.32
N ILE A 301 0.94 -2.36 -4.77
CA ILE A 301 1.95 -1.62 -5.51
C ILE A 301 2.36 -2.39 -6.77
N ASN A 302 2.63 -3.69 -6.66
CA ASN A 302 3.06 -4.51 -7.79
C ASN A 302 1.95 -4.70 -8.83
N ILE A 303 0.76 -5.14 -8.43
CA ILE A 303 -0.33 -5.45 -9.36
C ILE A 303 -0.80 -4.20 -10.10
N LEU A 304 -0.98 -3.07 -9.40
CA LEU A 304 -1.41 -1.83 -10.04
C LEU A 304 -0.33 -1.24 -10.96
N THR A 305 0.95 -1.35 -10.58
CA THR A 305 2.05 -0.94 -11.44
C THR A 305 2.11 -1.81 -12.70
N LEU A 306 2.02 -3.14 -12.57
CA LEU A 306 2.05 -4.04 -13.72
C LEU A 306 0.80 -3.90 -14.60
N ALA A 307 -0.37 -3.58 -14.03
CA ALA A 307 -1.55 -3.24 -14.81
C ALA A 307 -1.32 -1.96 -15.66
N ALA A 308 -0.64 -0.96 -15.11
CA ALA A 308 -0.25 0.22 -15.89
C ALA A 308 0.75 -0.12 -17.00
N VAL A 309 1.76 -0.92 -16.68
CA VAL A 309 2.78 -1.40 -17.62
C VAL A 309 2.14 -2.18 -18.78
N ASN A 310 1.22 -3.10 -18.48
CA ASN A 310 0.47 -3.86 -19.47
C ASN A 310 -0.37 -2.94 -20.37
N THR A 311 -1.06 -1.96 -19.77
CA THR A 311 -1.88 -0.99 -20.48
C THR A 311 -1.07 -0.12 -21.46
N LEU A 312 0.17 0.21 -21.09
CA LEU A 312 1.08 1.02 -21.88
C LEU A 312 1.91 0.19 -22.88
N GLY A 313 1.75 -1.13 -22.89
CA GLY A 313 2.50 -2.02 -23.78
C GLY A 313 4.00 -2.07 -23.48
N ILE A 314 4.42 -1.77 -22.25
CA ILE A 314 5.83 -1.78 -21.86
C ILE A 314 6.24 -3.23 -21.61
N PRO A 315 7.24 -3.80 -22.32
CA PRO A 315 7.72 -5.15 -22.09
C PRO A 315 8.43 -5.24 -20.71
N VAL A 316 8.14 -6.28 -19.97
CA VAL A 316 8.76 -6.53 -18.66
C VAL A 316 9.40 -7.92 -18.64
N ASP A 317 10.70 -7.97 -18.45
CA ASP A 317 11.41 -9.22 -18.16
C ASP A 317 11.33 -9.58 -16.67
N PHE A 318 11.63 -10.85 -16.37
CA PHE A 318 11.56 -11.37 -15.00
C PHE A 318 12.53 -10.66 -14.05
N ALA A 319 13.69 -10.23 -14.53
CA ALA A 319 14.68 -9.55 -13.68
C ALA A 319 14.21 -8.16 -13.28
N THR A 320 13.61 -7.41 -14.22
CA THR A 320 12.99 -6.11 -13.92
C THR A 320 11.80 -6.28 -12.96
N ALA A 321 10.98 -7.31 -13.13
CA ALA A 321 9.87 -7.62 -12.23
C ALA A 321 10.35 -8.03 -10.82
N PHE A 322 11.50 -8.71 -10.72
CA PHE A 322 12.13 -8.99 -9.43
C PHE A 322 12.58 -7.70 -8.74
N VAL A 323 13.21 -6.77 -9.46
CA VAL A 323 13.58 -5.44 -8.94
C VAL A 323 12.34 -4.67 -8.49
N LEU A 324 11.24 -4.73 -9.25
CA LEU A 324 9.96 -4.17 -8.85
C LEU A 324 9.49 -4.73 -7.51
N SER A 325 9.61 -6.06 -7.29
CA SER A 325 9.23 -6.69 -6.02
C SER A 325 10.05 -6.17 -4.84
N VAL A 326 11.36 -5.93 -5.04
CA VAL A 326 12.23 -5.32 -4.02
C VAL A 326 11.79 -3.89 -3.72
N VAL A 327 11.59 -3.07 -4.76
CA VAL A 327 11.15 -1.67 -4.63
C VAL A 327 9.79 -1.60 -3.92
N ALA A 328 8.84 -2.46 -4.31
CA ALA A 328 7.52 -2.51 -3.69
C ALA A 328 7.59 -2.92 -2.20
N ALA A 329 8.40 -3.94 -1.85
CA ALA A 329 8.55 -4.38 -0.47
C ALA A 329 9.18 -3.29 0.43
N ILE A 330 10.20 -2.57 -0.07
CA ILE A 330 10.81 -1.45 0.67
C ILE A 330 9.82 -0.29 0.79
N SER A 331 9.16 0.07 -0.30
CA SER A 331 8.17 1.15 -0.32
C SER A 331 7.00 0.86 0.62
N ALA A 332 6.53 -0.39 0.65
CA ALA A 332 5.43 -0.83 1.50
C ALA A 332 5.68 -0.55 2.99
N CYS A 333 6.94 -0.59 3.46
CA CYS A 333 7.31 -0.19 4.83
C CYS A 333 7.01 1.30 5.11
N GLY A 334 6.77 2.11 4.09
CA GLY A 334 6.33 3.49 4.21
C GLY A 334 4.82 3.66 4.01
N ALA A 335 4.08 2.57 3.80
CA ALA A 335 2.62 2.65 3.77
C ALA A 335 2.14 2.92 5.19
N SER A 336 1.72 4.14 5.46
CA SER A 336 1.11 4.47 6.74
C SER A 336 -0.13 3.59 6.97
N GLY A 337 -0.39 3.19 8.21
CA GLY A 337 -1.61 2.45 8.60
C GLY A 337 -2.92 3.25 8.40
N ILE A 338 -2.94 4.20 7.46
CA ILE A 338 -4.12 4.96 7.03
C ILE A 338 -4.73 4.32 5.77
N ALA A 339 -6.05 4.41 5.65
CA ALA A 339 -6.77 3.89 4.49
C ALA A 339 -6.25 4.50 3.17
N GLY A 340 -5.92 3.64 2.20
CA GLY A 340 -5.41 4.06 0.89
C GLY A 340 -3.96 4.54 0.87
N GLY A 341 -3.21 4.44 1.97
CA GLY A 341 -1.80 4.87 2.04
C GLY A 341 -0.89 4.14 1.06
N SER A 342 -1.12 2.86 0.84
CA SER A 342 -0.38 2.04 -0.12
C SER A 342 -0.48 2.53 -1.56
N LEU A 343 -1.65 3.07 -1.95
CA LEU A 343 -1.87 3.60 -3.30
C LEU A 343 -0.93 4.76 -3.64
N LEU A 344 -0.58 5.57 -2.64
CA LEU A 344 0.32 6.72 -2.83
C LEU A 344 1.79 6.31 -3.05
N LEU A 345 2.11 5.03 -2.92
CA LEU A 345 3.42 4.46 -3.20
C LEU A 345 3.53 3.88 -4.63
N ILE A 346 2.44 3.76 -5.36
CA ILE A 346 2.43 3.29 -6.76
C ILE A 346 3.35 4.13 -7.66
N PRO A 347 3.42 5.47 -7.55
CA PRO A 347 4.33 6.26 -8.36
C PRO A 347 5.81 5.89 -8.18
N VAL A 348 6.22 5.41 -6.99
CA VAL A 348 7.58 4.90 -6.75
C VAL A 348 7.86 3.72 -7.69
N ALA A 349 6.96 2.75 -7.75
CA ALA A 349 7.10 1.56 -8.58
C ALA A 349 6.95 1.89 -10.08
N CYS A 350 6.02 2.76 -10.45
CA CYS A 350 5.83 3.23 -11.82
C CYS A 350 7.07 3.93 -12.39
N SER A 351 7.80 4.66 -11.55
CA SER A 351 9.01 5.37 -11.96
C SER A 351 10.17 4.44 -12.37
N LEU A 352 10.12 3.17 -11.96
CA LEU A 352 11.04 2.11 -12.40
C LEU A 352 10.92 1.85 -13.92
N PHE A 353 9.72 1.97 -14.47
CA PHE A 353 9.41 1.77 -15.87
C PHE A 353 9.38 3.07 -16.69
N GLY A 354 9.84 4.17 -16.14
CA GLY A 354 9.79 5.47 -16.82
C GLY A 354 8.38 6.06 -16.96
N ILE A 355 7.38 5.47 -16.31
CA ILE A 355 6.00 5.97 -16.31
C ILE A 355 5.96 7.32 -15.60
N SER A 356 5.39 8.33 -16.26
CA SER A 356 5.30 9.68 -15.71
C SER A 356 4.42 9.71 -14.46
N ASN A 357 4.69 10.69 -13.57
CA ASN A 357 3.90 10.85 -12.37
C ASN A 357 2.41 11.12 -12.66
N ASP A 358 2.10 11.77 -13.77
CA ASP A 358 0.72 12.03 -14.18
C ASP A 358 -0.04 10.74 -14.50
N ILE A 359 0.59 9.81 -15.21
CA ILE A 359 0.02 8.49 -15.49
C ILE A 359 -0.05 7.66 -14.20
N ALA A 360 1.02 7.65 -13.40
CA ALA A 360 1.03 6.93 -12.13
C ALA A 360 -0.09 7.40 -11.19
N MET A 361 -0.39 8.69 -11.15
CA MET A 361 -1.51 9.22 -10.35
C MET A 361 -2.89 8.86 -10.90
N GLN A 362 -3.03 8.60 -12.22
CA GLN A 362 -4.26 8.00 -12.75
C GLN A 362 -4.43 6.56 -12.25
N VAL A 363 -3.34 5.78 -12.17
CA VAL A 363 -3.36 4.43 -11.57
C VAL A 363 -3.78 4.49 -10.10
N VAL A 364 -3.27 5.46 -9.34
CA VAL A 364 -3.73 5.74 -7.97
C VAL A 364 -5.23 6.02 -7.95
N GLY A 365 -5.74 6.82 -8.89
CA GLY A 365 -7.17 7.08 -9.06
C GLY A 365 -7.99 5.80 -9.26
N VAL A 366 -7.53 4.89 -10.14
CA VAL A 366 -8.14 3.56 -10.32
C VAL A 366 -8.14 2.79 -9.01
N GLY A 367 -7.03 2.78 -8.29
CA GLY A 367 -6.92 2.16 -6.97
C GLY A 367 -7.96 2.68 -5.97
N PHE A 368 -8.24 3.98 -5.95
CA PHE A 368 -9.28 4.55 -5.10
C PHE A 368 -10.70 4.13 -5.52
N VAL A 369 -10.98 3.94 -6.81
CA VAL A 369 -12.28 3.45 -7.28
C VAL A 369 -12.57 2.05 -6.72
N ILE A 370 -11.61 1.14 -6.74
CA ILE A 370 -11.74 -0.22 -6.19
C ILE A 370 -11.41 -0.30 -4.69
N GLY A 371 -11.00 0.82 -4.08
CA GLY A 371 -10.30 0.91 -2.81
C GLY A 371 -11.08 0.40 -1.60
N VAL A 372 -12.43 0.35 -1.64
CA VAL A 372 -13.22 -0.08 -0.48
C VAL A 372 -12.91 -1.53 -0.09
N ILE A 373 -12.97 -2.45 -1.05
CA ILE A 373 -12.74 -3.88 -0.81
C ILE A 373 -11.25 -4.17 -0.76
N GLN A 374 -10.49 -3.59 -1.67
CA GLN A 374 -9.05 -3.78 -1.78
C GLN A 374 -8.33 -3.40 -0.47
N ASP A 375 -8.57 -2.20 0.07
CA ASP A 375 -7.94 -1.69 1.28
C ASP A 375 -8.40 -2.45 2.55
N SER A 376 -9.65 -2.93 2.56
CA SER A 376 -10.13 -3.81 3.63
C SER A 376 -9.38 -5.15 3.65
N CYS A 377 -9.19 -5.79 2.49
CA CYS A 377 -8.44 -7.05 2.37
C CYS A 377 -6.94 -6.84 2.66
N GLU A 378 -6.35 -5.74 2.17
CA GLU A 378 -4.99 -5.32 2.46
C GLU A 378 -4.74 -5.23 3.95
N THR A 379 -5.57 -4.44 4.64
CA THR A 379 -5.42 -4.20 6.08
C THR A 379 -5.64 -5.49 6.89
N ALA A 380 -6.58 -6.33 6.48
CA ALA A 380 -6.81 -7.64 7.10
C ALA A 380 -5.58 -8.54 7.00
N LEU A 381 -4.94 -8.59 5.82
CA LEU A 381 -3.72 -9.36 5.59
C LEU A 381 -2.57 -8.78 6.43
N ASN A 382 -2.28 -7.48 6.33
CA ASN A 382 -1.19 -6.83 7.05
C ASN A 382 -1.32 -7.07 8.56
N SER A 383 -2.44 -6.70 9.14
CA SER A 383 -2.65 -6.72 10.58
C SER A 383 -2.70 -8.13 11.18
N SER A 384 -3.31 -9.11 10.50
CA SER A 384 -3.32 -10.50 10.98
C SER A 384 -1.95 -11.14 10.98
N THR A 385 -1.07 -10.74 10.06
CA THR A 385 0.31 -11.24 9.98
C THR A 385 1.24 -10.60 11.01
N ASP A 386 0.90 -9.45 11.59
CA ASP A 386 1.64 -8.90 12.74
C ASP A 386 1.65 -9.90 13.90
N VAL A 387 0.48 -10.42 14.25
CA VAL A 387 0.34 -11.42 15.32
C VAL A 387 0.92 -12.77 14.90
N LEU A 388 0.64 -13.21 13.66
CA LEU A 388 1.12 -14.48 13.14
C LEU A 388 2.65 -14.58 13.24
N PHE A 389 3.38 -13.61 12.70
CA PHE A 389 4.83 -13.66 12.66
C PHE A 389 5.48 -13.40 14.02
N THR A 390 4.86 -12.59 14.90
CA THR A 390 5.27 -12.49 16.30
C THR A 390 5.18 -13.84 17.01
N ALA A 391 4.02 -14.53 16.88
CA ALA A 391 3.83 -15.85 17.49
C ALA A 391 4.78 -16.91 16.88
N VAL A 392 4.99 -16.90 15.55
CA VAL A 392 5.91 -17.81 14.87
C VAL A 392 7.34 -17.66 15.39
N ALA A 393 7.80 -16.43 15.59
CA ALA A 393 9.14 -16.17 16.11
C ALA A 393 9.33 -16.73 17.54
N GLU A 394 8.36 -16.52 18.41
CA GLU A 394 8.43 -17.05 19.79
C GLU A 394 8.33 -18.57 19.85
N TYR A 395 7.39 -19.16 19.09
CA TYR A 395 7.26 -20.63 19.05
C TYR A 395 8.48 -21.30 18.42
N ALA A 396 9.14 -20.65 17.46
CA ALA A 396 10.39 -21.15 16.91
C ALA A 396 11.55 -21.07 17.92
N ALA A 397 11.60 -20.01 18.73
CA ALA A 397 12.59 -19.85 19.81
C ALA A 397 12.37 -20.85 20.94
N ALA A 398 11.12 -21.06 21.39
CA ALA A 398 10.78 -22.02 22.42
C ALA A 398 11.15 -23.47 22.03
N ARG A 399 11.09 -23.82 20.75
CA ARG A 399 11.49 -25.16 20.23
C ARG A 399 13.01 -25.38 20.30
N LYS A 400 13.81 -24.33 20.25
CA LYS A 400 15.30 -24.42 20.25
C LYS A 400 15.86 -24.54 21.67
N LYS A 401 15.04 -24.23 22.68
CA LYS A 401 15.35 -24.45 24.10
C LYS A 401 14.92 -25.88 24.50
#